data_cc60c1befdec0ef2a06580f9ebb6cfcf
#
_entry.id   cc60c1befdec0ef2a06580f9ebb6cfcf
#
_cell.length_a   1.000
_cell.length_b   1.000
_cell.length_c   1.000
_cell.angle_alpha   90.00
_cell.angle_beta   90.00
_cell.angle_gamma   90.00
#
_symmetry.space_group_name_H-M   'P 1'
#
loop_
_entity.id
_entity.type
_entity.pdbx_description
1 polymer ?
#
loop_
_entity_poly.entity_id
_entity_poly.type
_entity_poly.pdbx_seq_one_letter_code
_entity_poly.pdbx_strand_id
1 'polypeptide(L)'
;FHNRKDETPLPEGETLTFALVGNQNCGKTTLFNQLTGSKQHVGNFPGVTVDRKDGAIKGHDNTLITDLPGIYSMSPYSSEEIVTREFVIREKPKGIINIVDATNIERNLYLTMQLLELGVPMVVALNMMDEMRENGGSVLVNEMEAALGVPVIPISAAKAEGIEELIQHAIHVAKYQEKPLETDFCRKEEGIHRGIHAVMHLI
;
A
#
# COMPACT_ATOMS: atom_id res chain seq x y z
N PHE A 1 -22.05 -7.34 -9.37
CA PHE A 1 -22.68 -6.43 -8.38
C PHE A 1 -22.42 -6.98 -6.99
N HIS A 2 -21.26 -6.61 -6.40
CA HIS A 2 -20.99 -6.94 -5.01
C HIS A 2 -21.73 -5.96 -4.09
N ASN A 3 -22.43 -6.53 -3.15
CA ASN A 3 -23.17 -5.79 -2.12
C ASN A 3 -22.16 -5.14 -1.17
N ARG A 4 -21.84 -3.87 -1.39
CA ARG A 4 -21.01 -3.03 -0.51
C ARG A 4 -21.78 -2.60 0.75
N LYS A 5 -22.48 -3.54 1.41
CA LYS A 5 -23.38 -3.22 2.53
C LYS A 5 -22.69 -2.76 3.82
N ASP A 6 -21.36 -2.93 3.91
CA ASP A 6 -20.61 -2.62 5.13
C ASP A 6 -19.69 -1.40 5.02
N GLU A 7 -19.72 -0.70 3.86
CA GLU A 7 -18.90 0.49 3.65
C GLU A 7 -19.64 1.72 4.17
N THR A 8 -19.15 2.27 5.29
CA THR A 8 -19.68 3.52 5.84
C THR A 8 -18.70 4.63 5.51
N PRO A 9 -19.07 5.60 4.66
CA PRO A 9 -18.21 6.76 4.38
C PRO A 9 -17.86 7.52 5.66
N LEU A 10 -16.64 8.01 5.73
CA LEU A 10 -16.20 8.85 6.85
C LEU A 10 -16.90 10.21 6.79
N PRO A 11 -17.15 10.84 7.95
CA PRO A 11 -17.68 12.20 7.99
C PRO A 11 -16.77 13.18 7.25
N GLU A 12 -17.35 14.23 6.68
CA GLU A 12 -16.57 15.31 6.06
C GLU A 12 -15.67 15.98 7.10
N GLY A 13 -14.42 16.26 6.71
CA GLY A 13 -13.43 16.92 7.57
C GLY A 13 -12.71 15.99 8.54
N GLU A 14 -12.98 14.68 8.53
CA GLU A 14 -12.22 13.73 9.32
C GLU A 14 -10.79 13.57 8.77
N THR A 15 -9.81 13.51 9.68
CA THR A 15 -8.42 13.31 9.32
C THR A 15 -8.22 11.91 8.74
N LEU A 16 -7.68 11.85 7.53
CA LEU A 16 -7.30 10.61 6.88
C LEU A 16 -5.87 10.24 7.27
N THR A 17 -5.69 9.04 7.80
CA THR A 17 -4.39 8.51 8.20
C THR A 17 -4.03 7.30 7.34
N PHE A 18 -2.81 7.31 6.81
CA PHE A 18 -2.31 6.24 5.95
C PHE A 18 -1.08 5.57 6.54
N ALA A 19 -0.97 4.27 6.32
CA ALA A 19 0.25 3.52 6.54
C ALA A 19 0.93 3.26 5.20
N LEU A 20 2.20 3.65 5.07
CA LEU A 20 3.01 3.31 3.90
C LEU A 20 3.80 2.04 4.20
N VAL A 21 3.51 0.97 3.48
CA VAL A 21 4.05 -0.38 3.70
C VAL A 21 4.70 -0.91 2.44
N GLY A 22 5.82 -1.55 2.57
CA GLY A 22 6.52 -2.19 1.45
C GLY A 22 7.77 -2.93 1.88
N ASN A 23 8.34 -3.68 0.96
CA ASN A 23 9.61 -4.36 1.17
C ASN A 23 10.76 -3.36 1.29
N GLN A 24 11.87 -3.81 1.84
CA GLN A 24 13.10 -3.02 1.80
C GLN A 24 13.54 -2.81 0.34
N ASN A 25 14.09 -1.64 0.06
CA ASN A 25 14.60 -1.26 -1.27
C ASN A 25 13.57 -1.26 -2.41
N CYS A 26 12.29 -1.10 -2.08
CA CYS A 26 11.23 -0.99 -3.11
C CYS A 26 10.96 0.45 -3.57
N GLY A 27 11.68 1.43 -3.04
CA GLY A 27 11.46 2.86 -3.32
C GLY A 27 10.57 3.56 -2.29
N LYS A 28 10.30 2.94 -1.15
CA LYS A 28 9.39 3.44 -0.12
C LYS A 28 9.83 4.78 0.47
N THR A 29 11.11 4.94 0.81
CA THR A 29 11.66 6.19 1.35
C THR A 29 11.51 7.33 0.33
N THR A 30 11.82 7.08 -0.93
CA THR A 30 11.68 8.05 -2.00
C THR A 30 10.21 8.45 -2.17
N LEU A 31 9.30 7.50 -2.17
CA LEU A 31 7.86 7.77 -2.25
C LEU A 31 7.38 8.60 -1.06
N PHE A 32 7.79 8.25 0.16
CA PHE A 32 7.42 9.00 1.36
C PHE A 32 7.86 10.47 1.26
N ASN A 33 9.07 10.71 0.79
CA ASN A 33 9.59 12.06 0.60
C ASN A 33 8.82 12.82 -0.49
N GLN A 34 8.40 12.14 -1.56
CA GLN A 34 7.57 12.74 -2.60
C GLN A 34 6.18 13.12 -2.09
N LEU A 35 5.61 12.30 -1.22
CA LEU A 35 4.28 12.53 -0.64
C LEU A 35 4.28 13.68 0.37
N THR A 36 5.30 13.77 1.23
CA THR A 36 5.30 14.69 2.37
C THR A 36 6.14 15.95 2.17
N GLY A 37 7.12 15.91 1.29
CA GLY A 37 8.07 17.02 1.14
C GLY A 37 8.94 17.19 2.37
N SER A 38 9.16 18.45 2.80
CA SER A 38 10.03 18.78 3.94
C SER A 38 9.36 18.73 5.31
N LYS A 39 8.03 18.55 5.36
CA LYS A 39 7.27 18.55 6.61
C LYS A 39 7.11 17.14 7.16
N GLN A 40 8.21 16.62 7.70
CA GLN A 40 8.25 15.30 8.32
C GLN A 40 8.54 15.43 9.81
N HIS A 41 7.93 14.56 10.60
CA HIS A 41 8.22 14.37 12.01
C HIS A 41 8.94 13.05 12.20
N VAL A 42 10.09 13.06 12.86
CA VAL A 42 10.95 11.88 13.05
C VAL A 42 11.00 11.52 14.52
N GLY A 43 10.82 10.27 14.84
CA GLY A 43 10.91 9.73 16.19
C GLY A 43 11.14 8.24 16.15
N ASN A 44 10.85 7.55 17.26
CA ASN A 44 10.86 6.10 17.33
C ASN A 44 9.49 5.56 17.68
N PHE A 45 9.21 4.34 17.25
CA PHE A 45 8.03 3.62 17.74
C PHE A 45 8.19 3.32 19.23
N PRO A 46 7.09 3.33 20.02
CA PRO A 46 7.17 3.14 21.47
C PRO A 46 7.86 1.84 21.86
N GLY A 47 8.86 1.94 22.76
CA GLY A 47 9.53 0.80 23.36
C GLY A 47 10.57 0.10 22.49
N VAL A 48 10.85 0.59 21.29
CA VAL A 48 11.82 -0.01 20.35
C VAL A 48 12.69 1.05 19.70
N THR A 49 13.83 0.61 19.11
CA THR A 49 14.75 1.50 18.39
C THR A 49 14.44 1.59 16.88
N VAL A 50 13.19 1.30 16.50
CA VAL A 50 12.75 1.39 15.11
C VAL A 50 12.28 2.80 14.82
N ASP A 51 12.80 3.39 13.75
CA ASP A 51 12.48 4.75 13.32
C ASP A 51 11.01 4.89 12.91
N ARG A 52 10.39 5.98 13.38
CA ARG A 52 9.05 6.39 12.98
C ARG A 52 9.14 7.73 12.24
N LYS A 53 8.61 7.79 11.05
CA LYS A 53 8.46 9.02 10.27
C LYS A 53 7.00 9.24 9.95
N ASP A 54 6.50 10.40 10.33
CA ASP A 54 5.15 10.85 10.03
C ASP A 54 5.22 12.13 9.21
N GLY A 55 4.25 12.36 8.36
CA GLY A 55 4.15 13.57 7.58
C GLY A 55 2.74 13.85 7.10
N ALA A 56 2.48 15.11 6.79
CA ALA A 56 1.28 15.50 6.07
C ALA A 56 1.51 15.34 4.57
N ILE A 57 0.53 14.80 3.88
CA ILE A 57 0.58 14.72 2.41
C ILE A 57 0.38 16.13 1.85
N LYS A 58 1.38 16.62 1.12
CA LYS A 58 1.36 17.99 0.58
C LYS A 58 0.25 18.17 -0.45
N GLY A 59 -0.40 19.32 -0.39
CA GLY A 59 -1.51 19.64 -1.28
C GLY A 59 -2.86 19.06 -0.88
N HIS A 60 -2.93 18.29 0.21
CA HIS A 60 -4.17 17.70 0.70
C HIS A 60 -4.30 17.92 2.21
N ASP A 61 -5.32 18.69 2.60
CA ASP A 61 -5.58 18.98 4.01
C ASP A 61 -6.07 17.73 4.76
N ASN A 62 -5.75 17.69 6.07
CA ASN A 62 -6.18 16.60 6.95
C ASN A 62 -5.79 15.19 6.46
N THR A 63 -4.66 15.08 5.80
CA THR A 63 -4.16 13.81 5.27
C THR A 63 -2.76 13.55 5.76
N LEU A 64 -2.61 12.53 6.60
CA LEU A 64 -1.36 12.16 7.26
C LEU A 64 -0.90 10.78 6.80
N ILE A 65 0.39 10.58 6.75
CA ILE A 65 0.99 9.30 6.39
C ILE A 65 2.14 8.95 7.33
N THR A 66 2.20 7.70 7.75
CA THR A 66 3.30 7.15 8.54
C THR A 66 4.10 6.17 7.70
N ASP A 67 5.42 6.39 7.63
CA ASP A 67 6.36 5.49 6.98
C ASP A 67 6.69 4.34 7.93
N LEU A 68 6.24 3.14 7.58
CA LEU A 68 6.54 1.94 8.35
C LEU A 68 7.85 1.30 7.90
N PRO A 69 8.53 0.52 8.78
CA PRO A 69 9.76 -0.14 8.38
C PRO A 69 9.56 -1.09 7.20
N GLY A 70 10.60 -1.24 6.38
CA GLY A 70 10.58 -2.21 5.28
C GLY A 70 10.50 -3.63 5.82
N ILE A 71 9.50 -4.38 5.37
CA ILE A 71 9.23 -5.75 5.80
C ILE A 71 8.92 -6.63 4.59
N TYR A 72 9.08 -7.92 4.73
CA TYR A 72 8.75 -8.90 3.69
C TYR A 72 7.47 -9.68 3.98
N SER A 73 7.03 -9.67 5.23
CA SER A 73 5.82 -10.36 5.67
C SER A 73 5.24 -9.69 6.92
N MET A 74 4.02 -10.05 7.27
CA MET A 74 3.37 -9.62 8.51
C MET A 74 3.62 -10.59 9.68
N SER A 75 4.52 -11.53 9.51
CA SER A 75 4.88 -12.50 10.55
C SER A 75 5.64 -11.82 11.69
N PRO A 76 5.33 -12.10 12.97
CA PRO A 76 5.90 -11.37 14.11
C PRO A 76 7.28 -11.89 14.53
N TYR A 77 8.22 -12.02 13.61
CA TYR A 77 9.56 -12.56 13.88
C TYR A 77 10.64 -11.50 14.12
N SER A 78 10.46 -10.30 13.56
CA SER A 78 11.40 -9.19 13.76
C SER A 78 10.71 -8.03 14.46
N SER A 79 11.52 -7.10 15.02
CA SER A 79 10.97 -5.88 15.63
C SER A 79 10.25 -5.01 14.61
N GLU A 80 10.70 -4.96 13.37
CA GLU A 80 10.09 -4.22 12.26
C GLU A 80 8.71 -4.78 11.90
N GLU A 81 8.58 -6.10 11.82
CA GLU A 81 7.30 -6.77 11.54
C GLU A 81 6.31 -6.58 12.68
N ILE A 82 6.77 -6.70 13.92
CA ILE A 82 5.95 -6.46 15.12
C ILE A 82 5.45 -5.03 15.15
N VAL A 83 6.30 -4.05 14.89
CA VAL A 83 5.96 -2.62 14.85
C VAL A 83 4.88 -2.34 13.80
N THR A 84 5.04 -2.89 12.60
CA THR A 84 4.07 -2.70 11.52
C THR A 84 2.72 -3.29 11.89
N ARG A 85 2.71 -4.51 12.41
CA ARG A 85 1.49 -5.18 12.83
C ARG A 85 0.77 -4.42 13.95
N GLU A 86 1.52 -3.99 14.97
CA GLU A 86 0.99 -3.21 16.09
C GLU A 86 0.41 -1.87 15.63
N PHE A 87 1.09 -1.20 14.70
CA PHE A 87 0.61 0.05 14.13
C PHE A 87 -0.75 -0.13 13.46
N VAL A 88 -0.90 -1.12 12.59
CA VAL A 88 -2.16 -1.35 11.87
C VAL A 88 -3.29 -1.72 12.84
N ILE A 89 -3.01 -2.53 13.86
CA ILE A 89 -4.03 -3.00 14.80
C ILE A 89 -4.43 -1.89 15.79
N ARG A 90 -3.48 -1.12 16.30
CA ARG A 90 -3.74 -0.13 17.37
C ARG A 90 -4.10 1.25 16.85
N GLU A 91 -3.35 1.77 15.90
CA GLU A 91 -3.61 3.12 15.37
C GLU A 91 -4.68 3.14 14.29
N LYS A 92 -5.06 1.99 13.75
CA LYS A 92 -6.16 1.81 12.79
C LYS A 92 -6.13 2.85 11.68
N PRO A 93 -5.09 2.83 10.82
CA PRO A 93 -5.03 3.77 9.71
C PRO A 93 -6.27 3.63 8.83
N LYS A 94 -6.72 4.72 8.26
CA LYS A 94 -7.90 4.76 7.38
C LYS A 94 -7.64 4.12 6.02
N GLY A 95 -6.37 4.03 5.65
CA GLY A 95 -5.95 3.37 4.42
C GLY A 95 -4.50 2.91 4.47
N ILE A 96 -4.17 2.00 3.59
CA ILE A 96 -2.80 1.50 3.39
C ILE A 96 -2.37 1.85 1.97
N ILE A 97 -1.18 2.42 1.84
CA ILE A 97 -0.49 2.54 0.56
C ILE A 97 0.62 1.49 0.56
N ASN A 98 0.44 0.46 -0.25
CA ASN A 98 1.43 -0.60 -0.41
C ASN A 98 2.26 -0.37 -1.66
N ILE A 99 3.53 -0.04 -1.48
CA ILE A 99 4.45 0.10 -2.61
C ILE A 99 5.03 -1.25 -2.99
N VAL A 100 4.94 -1.57 -4.28
CA VAL A 100 5.41 -2.81 -4.88
C VAL A 100 6.45 -2.50 -5.94
N ASP A 101 7.62 -3.13 -5.85
CA ASP A 101 8.67 -3.03 -6.86
C ASP A 101 8.35 -3.94 -8.04
N ALA A 102 8.07 -3.34 -9.21
CA ALA A 102 7.73 -4.07 -10.41
C ALA A 102 8.86 -4.95 -10.94
N THR A 103 10.11 -4.69 -10.56
CA THR A 103 11.25 -5.52 -10.95
C THR A 103 11.39 -6.79 -10.11
N ASN A 104 10.64 -6.90 -9.02
CA ASN A 104 10.68 -8.03 -8.10
C ASN A 104 9.28 -8.33 -7.53
N ILE A 105 8.32 -8.51 -8.42
CA ILE A 105 6.90 -8.61 -8.08
C ILE A 105 6.62 -9.78 -7.15
N GLU A 106 7.14 -10.95 -7.43
CA GLU A 106 6.85 -12.16 -6.64
C GLU A 106 7.16 -11.95 -5.15
N ARG A 107 8.33 -11.42 -4.84
CA ARG A 107 8.76 -11.14 -3.48
C ARG A 107 7.88 -10.10 -2.80
N ASN A 108 7.50 -9.06 -3.53
CA ASN A 108 6.68 -7.97 -3.00
C ASN A 108 5.23 -8.40 -2.78
N LEU A 109 4.65 -9.21 -3.66
CA LEU A 109 3.25 -9.62 -3.58
C LEU A 109 2.95 -10.53 -2.39
N TYR A 110 3.92 -11.23 -1.85
CA TYR A 110 3.73 -12.00 -0.63
C TYR A 110 3.22 -11.12 0.51
N LEU A 111 3.85 -9.98 0.72
CA LEU A 111 3.39 -8.98 1.69
C LEU A 111 2.03 -8.41 1.31
N THR A 112 1.85 -8.07 0.05
CA THR A 112 0.58 -7.50 -0.46
C THR A 112 -0.59 -8.41 -0.15
N MET A 113 -0.47 -9.71 -0.37
CA MET A 113 -1.52 -10.68 -0.08
C MET A 113 -1.86 -10.73 1.41
N GLN A 114 -0.87 -10.65 2.28
CA GLN A 114 -1.09 -10.58 3.73
C GLN A 114 -1.78 -9.29 4.17
N LEU A 115 -1.42 -8.16 3.56
CA LEU A 115 -2.08 -6.87 3.83
C LEU A 115 -3.55 -6.89 3.40
N LEU A 116 -3.87 -7.53 2.29
CA LEU A 116 -5.26 -7.67 1.82
C LEU A 116 -6.14 -8.41 2.84
N GLU A 117 -5.59 -9.39 3.55
CA GLU A 117 -6.32 -10.14 4.58
C GLU A 117 -6.74 -9.29 5.78
N LEU A 118 -6.08 -8.16 6.02
CA LEU A 118 -6.42 -7.26 7.11
C LEU A 118 -7.75 -6.52 6.90
N GLY A 119 -8.25 -6.47 5.68
CA GLY A 119 -9.52 -5.81 5.36
C GLY A 119 -9.51 -4.30 5.50
N VAL A 120 -8.34 -3.67 5.56
CA VAL A 120 -8.20 -2.20 5.57
C VAL A 120 -8.24 -1.68 4.13
N PRO A 121 -8.90 -0.55 3.86
CA PRO A 121 -8.82 0.07 2.53
C PRO A 121 -7.39 0.24 2.06
N MET A 122 -7.07 -0.21 0.86
CA MET A 122 -5.70 -0.26 0.36
C MET A 122 -5.61 0.12 -1.11
N VAL A 123 -4.53 0.78 -1.46
CA VAL A 123 -4.09 0.97 -2.85
C VAL A 123 -2.67 0.42 -3.00
N VAL A 124 -2.36 -0.07 -4.19
CA VAL A 124 -1.01 -0.54 -4.55
C VAL A 124 -0.35 0.51 -5.43
N ALA A 125 0.81 1.00 -4.99
CA ALA A 125 1.69 1.83 -5.78
C ALA A 125 2.69 0.92 -6.49
N LEU A 126 2.48 0.65 -7.76
CA LEU A 126 3.36 -0.19 -8.56
C LEU A 126 4.52 0.66 -9.09
N ASN A 127 5.67 0.55 -8.42
CA ASN A 127 6.86 1.30 -8.76
C ASN A 127 7.57 0.64 -9.93
N MET A 128 7.49 1.29 -11.09
CA MET A 128 7.99 0.75 -12.36
C MET A 128 9.14 1.60 -12.92
N MET A 129 10.08 0.94 -13.59
CA MET A 129 10.99 1.59 -14.51
C MET A 129 10.24 2.07 -15.77
N ASP A 130 10.73 3.14 -16.41
CA ASP A 130 10.07 3.73 -17.59
C ASP A 130 9.84 2.72 -18.71
N GLU A 131 10.83 1.86 -18.97
CA GLU A 131 10.74 0.82 -19.99
C GLU A 131 9.54 -0.11 -19.78
N MET A 132 9.23 -0.46 -18.53
CA MET A 132 8.07 -1.28 -18.19
C MET A 132 6.76 -0.52 -18.38
N ARG A 133 6.75 0.79 -18.14
CA ARG A 133 5.56 1.64 -18.31
C ARG A 133 5.19 1.79 -19.78
N GLU A 134 6.18 1.89 -20.66
CA GLU A 134 5.99 2.02 -22.12
C GLU A 134 5.62 0.68 -22.77
N ASN A 135 6.14 -0.44 -22.29
CA ASN A 135 6.04 -1.77 -22.90
C ASN A 135 4.95 -2.66 -22.27
N GLY A 136 3.71 -2.18 -22.18
CA GLY A 136 2.58 -2.98 -21.72
C GLY A 136 2.26 -2.82 -20.24
N GLY A 137 2.78 -1.78 -19.57
CA GLY A 137 2.51 -1.52 -18.16
C GLY A 137 1.02 -1.34 -17.84
N SER A 138 0.23 -0.80 -18.76
CA SER A 138 -1.22 -0.65 -18.58
C SER A 138 -1.94 -1.99 -18.50
N VAL A 139 -1.51 -2.98 -19.28
CA VAL A 139 -2.07 -4.33 -19.23
C VAL A 139 -1.76 -4.98 -17.88
N LEU A 140 -0.50 -4.86 -17.43
CA LEU A 140 -0.09 -5.38 -16.12
C LEU A 140 -0.89 -4.75 -14.98
N VAL A 141 -1.08 -3.43 -15.00
CA VAL A 141 -1.88 -2.72 -13.98
C VAL A 141 -3.31 -3.24 -13.94
N ASN A 142 -3.98 -3.32 -15.08
CA ASN A 142 -5.38 -3.76 -15.15
C ASN A 142 -5.55 -5.20 -14.65
N GLU A 143 -4.63 -6.07 -15.00
CA GLU A 143 -4.68 -7.47 -14.57
C GLU A 143 -4.36 -7.63 -13.08
N MET A 144 -3.43 -6.84 -12.54
CA MET A 144 -3.18 -6.80 -11.10
C MET A 144 -4.40 -6.28 -10.33
N GLU A 145 -5.06 -5.23 -10.80
CA GLU A 145 -6.30 -4.74 -10.17
C GLU A 145 -7.38 -5.82 -10.12
N ALA A 146 -7.58 -6.53 -11.23
CA ALA A 146 -8.54 -7.62 -11.29
C ALA A 146 -8.18 -8.76 -10.34
N ALA A 147 -6.90 -9.10 -10.24
CA ALA A 147 -6.43 -10.19 -9.37
C ALA A 147 -6.43 -9.82 -7.89
N LEU A 148 -6.05 -8.60 -7.54
CA LEU A 148 -5.89 -8.16 -6.15
C LEU A 148 -7.16 -7.56 -5.55
N GLY A 149 -8.07 -7.05 -6.38
CA GLY A 149 -9.31 -6.44 -5.91
C GLY A 149 -9.12 -5.07 -5.26
N VAL A 150 -8.03 -4.38 -5.56
CA VAL A 150 -7.72 -3.02 -5.10
C VAL A 150 -7.17 -2.20 -6.25
N PRO A 151 -7.25 -0.85 -6.19
CA PRO A 151 -6.62 0.00 -7.19
C PRO A 151 -5.11 -0.22 -7.24
N VAL A 152 -4.56 -0.33 -8.44
CA VAL A 152 -3.13 -0.42 -8.71
C VAL A 152 -2.71 0.78 -9.55
N ILE A 153 -1.85 1.62 -9.02
CA ILE A 153 -1.43 2.86 -9.65
C ILE A 153 0.03 2.74 -10.07
N PRO A 154 0.34 2.84 -11.36
CA PRO A 154 1.73 2.84 -11.82
C PRO A 154 2.39 4.17 -11.45
N ILE A 155 3.54 4.09 -10.81
CA ILE A 155 4.34 5.24 -10.42
C ILE A 155 5.79 5.07 -10.82
N SER A 156 6.52 6.18 -10.86
CA SER A 156 7.98 6.21 -10.73
C SER A 156 8.34 7.09 -9.54
N ALA A 157 8.72 6.48 -8.42
CA ALA A 157 9.10 7.23 -7.24
C ALA A 157 10.34 8.11 -7.51
N ALA A 158 11.32 7.60 -8.26
CA ALA A 158 12.53 8.34 -8.59
C ALA A 158 12.25 9.60 -9.43
N LYS A 159 11.28 9.54 -10.35
CA LYS A 159 10.92 10.66 -11.24
C LYS A 159 9.70 11.45 -10.75
N ALA A 160 9.14 11.12 -9.62
CA ALA A 160 7.91 11.72 -9.08
C ALA A 160 6.72 11.67 -10.07
N GLU A 161 6.59 10.59 -10.81
CA GLU A 161 5.50 10.37 -11.77
C GLU A 161 4.41 9.49 -11.16
N GLY A 162 3.14 9.83 -11.43
CA GLY A 162 1.97 9.10 -10.95
C GLY A 162 1.63 9.36 -9.49
N ILE A 163 2.32 10.26 -8.81
CA ILE A 163 2.18 10.50 -7.37
C ILE A 163 0.81 11.10 -7.04
N GLU A 164 0.37 12.12 -7.78
CA GLU A 164 -0.93 12.74 -7.53
C GLU A 164 -2.09 11.77 -7.80
N GLU A 165 -2.00 10.98 -8.84
CA GLU A 165 -2.99 9.93 -9.13
C GLU A 165 -3.05 8.89 -8.01
N LEU A 166 -1.90 8.49 -7.47
CA LEU A 166 -1.82 7.60 -6.31
C LEU A 166 -2.54 8.20 -5.10
N ILE A 167 -2.26 9.46 -4.79
CA ILE A 167 -2.87 10.18 -3.65
C ILE A 167 -4.39 10.25 -3.82
N GLN A 168 -4.88 10.60 -5.01
CA GLN A 168 -6.32 10.69 -5.27
C GLN A 168 -7.03 9.35 -5.04
N HIS A 169 -6.47 8.25 -5.53
CA HIS A 169 -7.03 6.92 -5.31
C HIS A 169 -6.95 6.50 -3.84
N ALA A 170 -5.85 6.79 -3.16
CA ALA A 170 -5.71 6.50 -1.74
C ALA A 170 -6.75 7.26 -0.90
N ILE A 171 -6.91 8.54 -1.14
CA ILE A 171 -7.92 9.37 -0.46
C ILE A 171 -9.33 8.83 -0.72
N HIS A 172 -9.63 8.43 -1.95
CA HIS A 172 -10.93 7.89 -2.32
C HIS A 172 -11.26 6.61 -1.53
N VAL A 173 -10.37 5.62 -1.54
CA VAL A 173 -10.63 4.37 -0.81
C VAL A 173 -10.72 4.57 0.70
N ALA A 174 -9.93 5.48 1.26
CA ALA A 174 -9.97 5.80 2.68
C ALA A 174 -11.23 6.59 3.06
N LYS A 175 -11.59 7.59 2.29
CA LYS A 175 -12.77 8.43 2.53
C LYS A 175 -14.07 7.62 2.51
N TYR A 176 -14.21 6.74 1.54
CA TYR A 176 -15.39 5.88 1.39
C TYR A 176 -15.25 4.54 2.10
N GLN A 177 -14.14 4.27 2.76
CA GLN A 177 -13.82 3.02 3.44
C GLN A 177 -14.05 1.80 2.54
N GLU A 178 -13.58 1.92 1.29
CA GLU A 178 -13.65 0.84 0.31
C GLU A 178 -12.65 -0.27 0.66
N LYS A 179 -13.15 -1.36 1.22
CA LYS A 179 -12.34 -2.52 1.56
C LYS A 179 -11.92 -3.29 0.31
N PRO A 180 -10.79 -4.02 0.36
CA PRO A 180 -10.40 -4.91 -0.73
C PRO A 180 -11.56 -5.85 -1.08
N LEU A 181 -11.77 -6.08 -2.38
CA LEU A 181 -12.76 -7.05 -2.82
C LEU A 181 -12.31 -8.45 -2.39
N GLU A 182 -13.26 -9.24 -1.88
CA GLU A 182 -12.98 -10.65 -1.59
C GLU A 182 -12.69 -11.36 -2.91
N THR A 183 -11.46 -11.79 -3.05
CA THR A 183 -11.04 -12.66 -4.14
C THR A 183 -10.94 -14.08 -3.60
N ASP A 184 -11.25 -15.09 -4.45
CA ASP A 184 -11.17 -16.52 -4.07
C ASP A 184 -9.75 -16.97 -3.65
N PHE A 185 -8.80 -16.05 -3.59
CA PHE A 185 -7.44 -16.30 -3.12
C PHE A 185 -7.36 -16.57 -1.60
N CYS A 186 -8.41 -16.26 -0.85
CA CYS A 186 -8.42 -16.38 0.62
C CYS A 186 -8.58 -17.81 1.14
N ARG A 187 -8.69 -18.79 0.28
CA ARG A 187 -8.78 -20.19 0.67
C ARG A 187 -7.40 -20.86 0.74
N LYS A 188 -6.65 -20.57 1.84
CA LYS A 188 -5.41 -21.26 2.23
C LYS A 188 -4.16 -20.85 1.44
N GLU A 189 -3.00 -21.31 1.90
CA GLU A 189 -1.68 -21.11 1.29
C GLU A 189 -1.64 -21.34 -0.23
N GLU A 190 -2.50 -22.23 -0.74
CA GLU A 190 -2.68 -22.44 -2.18
C GLU A 190 -3.23 -21.21 -2.92
N GLY A 191 -4.03 -20.37 -2.26
CA GLY A 191 -4.59 -19.16 -2.86
C GLY A 191 -3.54 -18.09 -3.11
N ILE A 192 -2.60 -17.92 -2.17
CA ILE A 192 -1.48 -16.98 -2.31
C ILE A 192 -0.60 -17.41 -3.49
N HIS A 193 -0.26 -18.69 -3.56
CA HIS A 193 0.52 -19.24 -4.68
C HIS A 193 -0.16 -19.06 -6.03
N ARG A 194 -1.46 -19.28 -6.11
CA ARG A 194 -2.23 -19.06 -7.34
C ARG A 194 -2.28 -17.59 -7.75
N GLY A 195 -2.45 -16.68 -6.79
CA GLY A 195 -2.44 -15.24 -7.05
C GLY A 195 -1.10 -14.77 -7.59
N ILE A 196 0.00 -15.19 -6.96
CA ILE A 196 1.35 -14.89 -7.42
C ILE A 196 1.61 -15.49 -8.81
N HIS A 197 1.21 -16.73 -9.03
CA HIS A 197 1.35 -17.39 -10.34
C HIS A 197 0.53 -16.70 -11.43
N ALA A 198 -0.71 -16.32 -11.13
CA ALA A 198 -1.55 -15.60 -12.09
C ALA A 198 -0.92 -14.27 -12.49
N VAL A 199 -0.33 -13.53 -11.56
CA VAL A 199 0.36 -12.26 -11.84
C VAL A 199 1.67 -12.51 -12.58
N MET A 200 2.42 -13.55 -12.24
CA MET A 200 3.70 -13.88 -12.91
C MET A 200 3.54 -14.32 -14.37
N HIS A 201 2.44 -14.93 -14.71
CA HIS A 201 2.15 -15.30 -16.11
C HIS A 201 1.87 -14.10 -17.01
N LEU A 202 1.73 -12.90 -16.44
CA LEU A 202 1.47 -11.65 -17.15
C LEU A 202 2.74 -10.88 -17.51
N ILE A 203 3.87 -11.35 -17.03
CA ILE A 203 5.19 -10.80 -17.29
C ILE A 203 5.87 -11.73 -18.31
#